data_9e2cf44d534b8003ea27164bbc518154
#
_entry.id   9e2cf44d534b8003ea27164bbc518154
#
_cell.length_a   1.000
_cell.length_b   1.000
_cell.length_c   1.000
_cell.angle_alpha   90.00
_cell.angle_beta   90.00
_cell.angle_gamma   90.00
#
_symmetry.space_group_name_H-M   'P 1'
#
loop_
_entity.id
_entity.type
_entity.pdbx_description
1 polymer ?
#
loop_
_entity_poly.entity_id
_entity_poly.type
_entity_poly.pdbx_seq_one_letter_code
_entity_poly.pdbx_strand_id
1 'polypeptide(L)'
;MKNFEKKINQIINSYQNKKKDFSYPLLDDALSNEDIIKGIEVLLKKKITMGKITERFEYEFAKYLNVKHALMVNSGSSANLLAAFALVNPKKKNYLKVGDEFLIQSLCWSTSLWPLVQAGLKPRFIDINKN
;
A
#
# COMPACT_ATOMS: atom_id res chain seq x y z
N MET A 1 -15.10 12.57 24.07
CA MET A 1 -14.96 11.73 22.89
C MET A 1 -16.27 11.61 22.11
N LYS A 2 -17.36 11.10 22.64
CA LYS A 2 -18.65 10.93 21.90
C LYS A 2 -19.16 12.19 21.14
N ASN A 3 -18.99 13.38 21.68
CA ASN A 3 -19.42 14.63 21.02
C ASN A 3 -18.49 15.02 19.85
N PHE A 4 -17.20 14.70 19.93
CA PHE A 4 -16.23 14.90 18.86
C PHE A 4 -16.54 13.96 17.70
N GLU A 5 -16.66 12.66 17.96
CA GLU A 5 -17.02 11.65 16.94
C GLU A 5 -18.33 12.00 16.23
N LYS A 6 -19.34 12.45 16.96
CA LYS A 6 -20.62 12.87 16.36
C LYS A 6 -20.46 14.05 15.41
N LYS A 7 -19.67 15.06 15.78
CA LYS A 7 -19.41 16.24 14.92
C LYS A 7 -18.62 15.84 13.67
N ILE A 8 -17.60 14.99 13.82
CA ILE A 8 -16.81 14.53 12.69
C ILE A 8 -17.65 13.68 11.73
N ASN A 9 -18.48 12.77 12.24
CA ASN A 9 -19.42 12.01 11.41
C ASN A 9 -20.39 12.90 10.61
N GLN A 10 -20.90 13.97 11.21
CA GLN A 10 -21.75 14.94 10.51
C GLN A 10 -21.00 15.62 9.35
N ILE A 11 -19.73 15.99 9.59
CA ILE A 11 -18.87 16.59 8.57
C ILE A 11 -18.62 15.57 7.43
N ILE A 12 -18.19 14.36 7.75
CA ILE A 12 -17.91 13.31 6.75
C ILE A 12 -19.15 13.06 5.89
N ASN A 13 -20.31 12.87 6.51
CA ASN A 13 -21.57 12.61 5.79
C ASN A 13 -21.94 13.77 4.87
N SER A 14 -21.63 15.02 5.22
CA SER A 14 -21.88 16.18 4.36
C SER A 14 -21.04 16.17 3.07
N TYR A 15 -19.87 15.52 3.10
CA TYR A 15 -19.02 15.34 1.92
C TYR A 15 -19.37 14.11 1.09
N GLN A 16 -19.85 13.04 1.72
CA GLN A 16 -20.21 11.79 1.03
C GLN A 16 -21.51 11.88 0.21
N ASN A 17 -22.40 12.81 0.54
CA ASN A 17 -23.67 13.03 -0.17
C ASN A 17 -23.53 13.74 -1.53
N LYS A 18 -22.31 13.99 -2.02
CA LYS A 18 -22.09 14.52 -3.36
C LYS A 18 -22.26 13.39 -4.39
N LYS A 19 -23.06 13.64 -5.45
CA LYS A 19 -23.19 12.73 -6.59
C LYS A 19 -21.80 12.32 -7.08
N LYS A 20 -21.56 11.03 -7.24
CA LYS A 20 -20.32 10.52 -7.85
C LYS A 20 -20.30 10.96 -9.32
N ASP A 21 -19.29 11.72 -9.70
CA ASP A 21 -19.11 12.21 -11.08
C ASP A 21 -18.60 11.12 -12.04
N PHE A 22 -18.22 9.95 -11.51
CA PHE A 22 -17.68 8.85 -12.30
C PHE A 22 -18.52 7.59 -12.13
N SER A 23 -18.84 6.94 -13.25
CA SER A 23 -19.53 5.64 -13.27
C SER A 23 -18.58 4.46 -12.94
N TYR A 24 -17.26 4.68 -13.00
CA TYR A 24 -16.24 3.66 -12.78
C TYR A 24 -15.04 4.21 -11.99
N PRO A 25 -15.16 4.41 -10.68
CA PRO A 25 -14.09 4.95 -9.86
C PRO A 25 -12.98 3.92 -9.68
N LEU A 26 -11.71 4.39 -9.59
CA LEU A 26 -10.56 3.55 -9.24
C LEU A 26 -10.65 2.98 -7.82
N LEU A 27 -11.33 3.68 -6.95
CA LEU A 27 -11.55 3.31 -5.56
C LEU A 27 -12.97 3.74 -5.17
N ASP A 28 -13.74 2.81 -4.62
CA ASP A 28 -15.07 3.08 -4.11
C ASP A 28 -15.14 2.65 -2.65
N ASP A 29 -15.48 3.60 -1.76
CA ASP A 29 -15.80 3.41 -0.35
C ASP A 29 -14.74 2.61 0.47
N ALA A 30 -13.46 2.88 0.22
CA ALA A 30 -12.36 2.15 0.85
C ALA A 30 -12.06 2.56 2.31
N LEU A 31 -12.61 3.71 2.77
CA LEU A 31 -12.38 4.22 4.11
C LEU A 31 -13.71 4.39 4.83
N SER A 32 -13.89 3.68 5.93
CA SER A 32 -15.03 3.91 6.83
C SER A 32 -14.90 5.23 7.58
N ASN A 33 -16.01 5.74 8.09
CA ASN A 33 -15.99 6.92 8.96
C ASN A 33 -15.11 6.71 10.19
N GLU A 34 -15.05 5.48 10.70
CA GLU A 34 -14.21 5.11 11.85
C GLU A 34 -12.73 5.20 11.51
N ASP A 35 -12.32 4.80 10.30
CA ASP A 35 -10.93 4.92 9.85
C ASP A 35 -10.50 6.38 9.76
N ILE A 36 -11.37 7.24 9.22
CA ILE A 36 -11.13 8.68 9.13
C ILE A 36 -11.00 9.29 10.54
N ILE A 37 -11.91 8.95 11.46
CA ILE A 37 -11.86 9.42 12.85
C ILE A 37 -10.56 8.99 13.52
N LYS A 38 -10.13 7.75 13.33
CA LYS A 38 -8.84 7.25 13.87
C LYS A 38 -7.65 8.00 13.31
N GLY A 39 -7.65 8.28 12.00
CA GLY A 39 -6.63 9.12 11.37
C GLY A 39 -6.56 10.52 12.00
N ILE A 40 -7.71 11.17 12.20
CA ILE A 40 -7.79 12.48 12.85
C ILE A 40 -7.28 12.44 14.30
N GLU A 41 -7.62 11.40 15.07
CA GLU A 41 -7.11 11.22 16.43
C GLU A 41 -5.58 11.15 16.50
N VAL A 42 -4.95 10.47 15.52
CA VAL A 42 -3.48 10.38 15.43
C VAL A 42 -2.87 11.75 15.14
N LEU A 43 -3.47 12.50 14.20
CA LEU A 43 -3.02 13.85 13.86
C LEU A 43 -3.13 14.80 15.05
N LEU A 44 -4.24 14.76 15.79
CA LEU A 44 -4.44 15.58 16.99
C LEU A 44 -3.42 15.27 18.11
N LYS A 45 -2.99 14.00 18.20
CA LYS A 45 -1.93 13.59 19.13
C LYS A 45 -0.53 14.01 18.68
N LYS A 46 -0.41 14.58 17.47
CA LYS A 46 0.87 14.99 16.84
C LYS A 46 1.93 13.89 16.78
N LYS A 47 1.50 12.62 16.74
CA LYS A 47 2.37 11.42 16.66
C LYS A 47 2.30 10.84 15.24
N ILE A 48 2.90 11.57 14.30
CA ILE A 48 2.82 11.29 12.86
C ILE A 48 4.03 10.51 12.31
N THR A 49 4.90 10.02 13.18
CA THR A 49 6.00 9.14 12.79
C THR A 49 5.74 7.70 13.22
N MET A 50 6.67 6.81 12.89
CA MET A 50 6.59 5.39 13.29
C MET A 50 6.49 5.28 14.81
N GLY A 51 5.51 4.50 15.29
CA GLY A 51 5.24 4.35 16.71
C GLY A 51 4.29 3.18 16.97
N LYS A 52 3.70 3.14 18.17
CA LYS A 52 2.88 2.01 18.64
C LYS A 52 1.74 1.59 17.71
N ILE A 53 1.17 2.53 16.93
CA ILE A 53 0.11 2.21 15.96
C ILE A 53 0.71 1.46 14.77
N THR A 54 1.87 1.90 14.28
CA THR A 54 2.60 1.22 13.21
C THR A 54 3.05 -0.17 13.66
N GLU A 55 3.65 -0.30 14.85
CA GLU A 55 4.05 -1.59 15.42
C GLU A 55 2.88 -2.57 15.54
N ARG A 56 1.73 -2.07 16.00
CA ARG A 56 0.51 -2.87 16.08
C ARG A 56 0.02 -3.30 14.70
N PHE A 57 0.02 -2.41 13.73
CA PHE A 57 -0.35 -2.72 12.35
C PHE A 57 0.55 -3.81 11.78
N GLU A 58 1.87 -3.67 11.90
CA GLU A 58 2.84 -4.65 11.42
C GLU A 58 2.62 -6.02 12.06
N TYR A 59 2.37 -6.07 13.36
CA TYR A 59 2.07 -7.31 14.08
C TYR A 59 0.78 -7.97 13.59
N GLU A 60 -0.33 -7.23 13.53
CA GLU A 60 -1.63 -7.75 13.11
C GLU A 60 -1.62 -8.19 11.64
N PHE A 61 -0.95 -7.42 10.77
CA PHE A 61 -0.82 -7.73 9.35
C PHE A 61 0.05 -8.96 9.11
N ALA A 62 1.17 -9.09 9.82
CA ALA A 62 1.99 -10.31 9.78
C ALA A 62 1.19 -11.55 10.20
N LYS A 63 0.40 -11.43 11.26
CA LYS A 63 -0.49 -12.49 11.73
C LYS A 63 -1.57 -12.85 10.69
N TYR A 64 -2.21 -11.84 10.10
CA TYR A 64 -3.22 -12.03 9.05
C TYR A 64 -2.67 -12.80 7.85
N LEU A 65 -1.45 -12.46 7.40
CA LEU A 65 -0.77 -13.13 6.29
C LEU A 65 -0.07 -14.43 6.68
N ASN A 66 -0.09 -14.82 7.95
CA ASN A 66 0.66 -15.96 8.48
C ASN A 66 2.16 -15.93 8.13
N VAL A 67 2.77 -14.75 8.26
CA VAL A 67 4.21 -14.52 8.07
C VAL A 67 4.85 -14.06 9.37
N LYS A 68 6.18 -14.19 9.46
CA LYS A 68 6.91 -13.85 10.68
C LYS A 68 6.98 -12.35 10.93
N HIS A 69 7.10 -11.55 9.88
CA HIS A 69 7.26 -10.10 9.98
C HIS A 69 6.51 -9.40 8.85
N ALA A 70 6.02 -8.21 9.15
CA ALA A 70 5.55 -7.23 8.17
C ALA A 70 6.23 -5.90 8.44
N LEU A 71 6.40 -5.09 7.41
CA LEU A 71 6.99 -3.76 7.50
C LEU A 71 6.06 -2.75 6.86
N MET A 72 5.67 -1.75 7.63
CA MET A 72 4.86 -0.62 7.15
C MET A 72 5.71 0.34 6.35
N VAL A 73 5.20 0.75 5.19
CA VAL A 73 5.80 1.77 4.33
C VAL A 73 4.75 2.81 3.94
N ASN A 74 5.18 3.93 3.40
CA ASN A 74 4.31 5.06 3.06
C ASN A 74 3.42 4.84 1.83
N SER A 75 3.71 3.84 1.00
CA SER A 75 2.93 3.55 -0.21
C SER A 75 3.20 2.14 -0.73
N GLY A 76 2.28 1.61 -1.56
CA GLY A 76 2.50 0.37 -2.30
C GLY A 76 3.70 0.44 -3.26
N SER A 77 3.97 1.61 -3.83
CA SER A 77 5.16 1.83 -4.67
C SER A 77 6.46 1.62 -3.88
N SER A 78 6.54 2.14 -2.66
CA SER A 78 7.67 1.93 -1.76
C SER A 78 7.78 0.47 -1.32
N ALA A 79 6.64 -0.21 -1.09
CA ALA A 79 6.63 -1.63 -0.79
C ALA A 79 7.23 -2.46 -1.94
N ASN A 80 6.80 -2.19 -3.17
CA ASN A 80 7.34 -2.85 -4.36
C ASN A 80 8.85 -2.59 -4.53
N LEU A 81 9.29 -1.36 -4.27
CA LEU A 81 10.70 -1.00 -4.34
C LEU A 81 11.54 -1.78 -3.33
N LEU A 82 11.11 -1.81 -2.07
CA LEU A 82 11.78 -2.59 -1.03
C LEU A 82 11.82 -4.08 -1.34
N ALA A 83 10.71 -4.64 -1.85
CA ALA A 83 10.65 -6.03 -2.26
C ALA A 83 11.64 -6.33 -3.41
N ALA A 84 11.71 -5.46 -4.43
CA ALA A 84 12.66 -5.60 -5.54
C ALA A 84 14.13 -5.57 -5.05
N PHE A 85 14.47 -4.60 -4.19
CA PHE A 85 15.84 -4.53 -3.62
C PHE A 85 16.15 -5.68 -2.66
N ALA A 86 15.15 -6.25 -1.98
CA ALA A 86 15.33 -7.45 -1.18
C ALA A 86 15.67 -8.67 -2.05
N LEU A 87 15.13 -8.76 -3.28
CA LEU A 87 15.45 -9.85 -4.22
C LEU A 87 16.90 -9.82 -4.69
N VAL A 88 17.46 -8.64 -4.90
CA VAL A 88 18.84 -8.45 -5.38
C VAL A 88 19.85 -8.28 -4.23
N ASN A 89 19.43 -8.41 -2.99
CA ASN A 89 20.31 -8.26 -1.83
C ASN A 89 21.35 -9.41 -1.77
N PRO A 90 22.65 -9.13 -1.88
CA PRO A 90 23.71 -10.17 -1.91
C PRO A 90 23.82 -10.96 -0.61
N LYS A 91 23.26 -10.48 0.50
CA LYS A 91 23.19 -11.25 1.77
C LYS A 91 22.11 -12.34 1.75
N LYS A 92 21.22 -12.32 0.78
CA LYS A 92 20.18 -13.34 0.63
C LYS A 92 20.75 -14.55 -0.11
N LYS A 93 20.47 -15.76 0.37
CA LYS A 93 20.75 -16.98 -0.38
C LYS A 93 19.92 -16.97 -1.68
N ASN A 94 20.54 -17.24 -2.82
CA ASN A 94 19.89 -17.23 -4.14
C ASN A 94 19.31 -15.86 -4.51
N TYR A 95 20.07 -14.77 -4.28
CA TYR A 95 19.67 -13.44 -4.73
C TYR A 95 19.75 -13.32 -6.25
N LEU A 96 18.92 -12.46 -6.82
CA LEU A 96 18.96 -12.11 -8.25
C LEU A 96 20.12 -11.17 -8.54
N LYS A 97 20.75 -11.34 -9.69
CA LYS A 97 21.87 -10.51 -10.14
C LYS A 97 21.42 -9.44 -11.12
N VAL A 98 22.17 -8.38 -11.22
CA VAL A 98 21.96 -7.37 -12.27
C VAL A 98 21.97 -8.06 -13.65
N GLY A 99 20.93 -7.81 -14.44
CA GLY A 99 20.76 -8.42 -15.75
C GLY A 99 19.90 -9.69 -15.77
N ASP A 100 19.58 -10.27 -14.62
CA ASP A 100 18.61 -11.37 -14.55
C ASP A 100 17.24 -10.92 -15.07
N GLU A 101 16.49 -11.84 -15.66
CA GLU A 101 15.22 -11.55 -16.31
C GLU A 101 14.03 -11.85 -15.39
N PHE A 102 12.96 -11.09 -15.57
CA PHE A 102 11.68 -11.34 -14.91
C PHE A 102 10.52 -11.20 -15.89
N LEU A 103 9.49 -12.01 -15.69
CA LEU A 103 8.26 -11.94 -16.49
C LEU A 103 7.31 -10.91 -15.91
N ILE A 104 6.71 -10.09 -16.76
CA ILE A 104 5.71 -9.11 -16.38
C ILE A 104 4.66 -8.94 -17.47
N GLN A 105 3.42 -8.74 -17.07
CA GLN A 105 2.35 -8.45 -18.00
C GLN A 105 2.58 -7.11 -18.71
N SER A 106 2.30 -7.05 -20.03
CA SER A 106 2.40 -5.81 -20.80
C SER A 106 1.41 -4.74 -20.34
N LEU A 107 0.27 -5.15 -19.79
CA LEU A 107 -0.70 -4.27 -19.14
C LEU A 107 -0.56 -4.38 -17.63
N CYS A 108 0.16 -3.45 -17.01
CA CYS A 108 0.34 -3.40 -15.56
C CYS A 108 0.48 -1.96 -15.06
N TRP A 109 0.32 -1.79 -13.75
CA TRP A 109 0.63 -0.52 -13.11
C TRP A 109 2.14 -0.28 -13.16
N SER A 110 2.57 0.94 -13.45
CA SER A 110 3.98 1.30 -13.64
C SER A 110 4.89 0.89 -12.46
N THR A 111 4.37 0.94 -11.23
CA THR A 111 5.13 0.55 -10.05
C THR A 111 5.27 -0.96 -9.85
N SER A 112 4.67 -1.77 -10.70
CA SER A 112 4.97 -3.21 -10.79
C SER A 112 6.24 -3.47 -11.61
N LEU A 113 6.57 -2.59 -12.55
CA LEU A 113 7.71 -2.70 -13.46
C LEU A 113 8.97 -1.98 -12.94
N TRP A 114 8.83 -0.67 -12.67
CA TRP A 114 9.98 0.20 -12.41
C TRP A 114 10.88 -0.24 -11.25
N PRO A 115 10.38 -0.72 -10.11
CA PRO A 115 11.23 -1.16 -9.02
C PRO A 115 12.20 -2.28 -9.40
N LEU A 116 11.76 -3.23 -10.21
CA LEU A 116 12.60 -4.33 -10.67
C LEU A 116 13.65 -3.85 -11.68
N VAL A 117 13.28 -2.94 -12.58
CA VAL A 117 14.22 -2.29 -13.50
C VAL A 117 15.25 -1.46 -12.74
N GLN A 118 14.83 -0.70 -11.74
CA GLN A 118 15.73 0.07 -10.87
C GLN A 118 16.69 -0.82 -10.08
N ALA A 119 16.26 -2.04 -9.72
CA ALA A 119 17.10 -3.04 -9.11
C ALA A 119 18.09 -3.71 -10.10
N GLY A 120 18.07 -3.30 -11.37
CA GLY A 120 18.98 -3.78 -12.42
C GLY A 120 18.52 -5.05 -13.13
N LEU A 121 17.25 -5.45 -12.94
CA LEU A 121 16.68 -6.62 -13.61
C LEU A 121 16.12 -6.25 -14.99
N LYS A 122 16.00 -7.22 -15.89
CA LYS A 122 15.52 -7.05 -17.27
C LYS A 122 14.09 -7.58 -17.43
N PRO A 123 13.12 -6.73 -17.86
CA PRO A 123 11.76 -7.20 -18.09
C PRO A 123 11.63 -8.05 -19.35
N ARG A 124 10.86 -9.12 -19.27
CA ARG A 124 10.30 -9.87 -20.39
C ARG A 124 8.79 -9.71 -20.35
N PHE A 125 8.26 -8.93 -21.27
CA PHE A 125 6.84 -8.69 -21.36
C PHE A 125 6.10 -9.91 -21.90
N ILE A 126 5.01 -10.24 -21.23
CA ILE A 126 4.05 -11.26 -21.68
C ILE A 126 2.72 -10.57 -21.97
N ASP A 127 2.05 -11.02 -23.00
CA ASP A 127 0.75 -10.48 -23.35
C ASP A 127 -0.35 -11.05 -22.42
N ILE A 128 -1.47 -10.36 -22.38
CA ILE A 128 -2.65 -10.79 -21.62
C ILE A 128 -3.61 -11.51 -22.58
N ASN A 129 -4.23 -12.58 -22.08
CA ASN A 129 -5.30 -13.22 -22.84
C ASN A 129 -6.57 -12.36 -22.76
N LYS A 130 -7.29 -12.23 -23.87
CA LYS A 130 -8.55 -11.49 -23.96
C LYS A 130 -9.78 -12.31 -23.53
N ASN A 131 -9.59 -13.60 -23.22
CA ASN A 131 -10.67 -14.52 -22.83
C ASN A 131 -10.75 -14.67 -21.31
#